data_70e751c0af90f6af7391591a4ceb5d16
#
_entry.id   70e751c0af90f6af7391591a4ceb5d16
#
_cell.length_a   1.000
_cell.length_b   1.000
_cell.length_c   1.000
_cell.angle_alpha   90.00
_cell.angle_beta   90.00
_cell.angle_gamma   90.00
#
_symmetry.space_group_name_H-M   'P 1'
#
loop_
_entity.id
_entity.type
_entity.pdbx_description
1 polymer ?
#
loop_
_entity_poly.entity_id
_entity_poly.type
_entity_poly.pdbx_seq_one_letter_code
_entity_poly.pdbx_strand_id
1 'polypeptide(L)'
;MAIWLTKDSKVIVQGMTGSEGSKHTRRMLAAGTNVVGGVNPRKAGQTVDFDGTELPVFASVADAMAETGADVTVIFVPPQFTKAAVVEAIDAAIGLAVVITEGVPVHDTASFWAYNVAQGERTRIVGPNCPGIASPGASNAGIIPADITGSGRIGLVSKSGTLTYQMMYELRDIGFSTCVGIGGDPIIGTTHIDALAAFEADPETDAIVMIGEIGGDAEERAAEFIKANVTKPVVGYIAGFTAPPGKTMGHAGAIISGSAGTAEAKQAALEAVGVKVGKTPTETAKLMREIMSGS
;
A
#
# COMPACT_ATOMS: atom_id res chain seq x y z
N MET A 1 -6.51 -15.57 5.57
CA MET A 1 -7.02 -14.74 4.43
C MET A 1 -6.19 -13.48 4.38
N ALA A 2 -5.68 -13.12 3.22
CA ALA A 2 -4.94 -11.87 3.03
C ALA A 2 -5.81 -10.66 3.43
N ILE A 3 -5.20 -9.60 3.97
CA ILE A 3 -5.93 -8.39 4.32
C ILE A 3 -6.27 -7.59 3.04
N TRP A 4 -7.52 -7.13 2.92
CA TRP A 4 -8.08 -6.20 1.91
C TRP A 4 -8.03 -6.66 0.45
N LEU A 5 -7.01 -7.44 0.02
CA LEU A 5 -6.87 -7.93 -1.34
C LEU A 5 -6.73 -9.46 -1.33
N THR A 6 -7.70 -10.16 -1.89
CA THR A 6 -7.76 -11.62 -1.91
C THR A 6 -7.69 -12.16 -3.34
N LYS A 7 -7.60 -13.48 -3.49
CA LYS A 7 -7.69 -14.13 -4.81
C LYS A 7 -9.03 -13.92 -5.51
N ASP A 8 -10.09 -13.65 -4.74
CA ASP A 8 -11.44 -13.47 -5.25
C ASP A 8 -11.74 -12.00 -5.60
N SER A 9 -10.83 -11.08 -5.24
CA SER A 9 -10.96 -9.65 -5.55
C SER A 9 -10.98 -9.41 -7.06
N LYS A 10 -11.94 -8.63 -7.52
CA LYS A 10 -12.10 -8.22 -8.91
C LYS A 10 -11.61 -6.80 -9.09
N VAL A 11 -10.56 -6.64 -9.86
CA VAL A 11 -9.83 -5.40 -10.01
C VAL A 11 -10.21 -4.68 -11.29
N ILE A 12 -10.51 -3.38 -11.20
CA ILE A 12 -10.58 -2.47 -12.34
C ILE A 12 -9.45 -1.46 -12.29
N VAL A 13 -9.10 -0.87 -13.44
CA VAL A 13 -7.99 0.08 -13.55
C VAL A 13 -8.48 1.41 -14.11
N GLN A 14 -8.50 2.45 -13.27
CA GLN A 14 -8.74 3.82 -13.74
C GLN A 14 -7.47 4.36 -14.42
N GLY A 15 -7.60 4.72 -15.69
CA GLY A 15 -6.46 5.06 -16.52
C GLY A 15 -5.81 3.88 -17.25
N MET A 16 -6.49 2.73 -17.36
CA MET A 16 -6.00 1.49 -18.01
C MET A 16 -5.45 1.72 -19.43
N THR A 17 -6.01 2.65 -20.17
CA THR A 17 -5.63 2.94 -21.56
C THR A 17 -4.46 3.93 -21.69
N GLY A 18 -3.92 4.44 -20.59
CA GLY A 18 -2.70 5.23 -20.53
C GLY A 18 -1.45 4.34 -20.51
N SER A 19 -0.25 4.91 -20.76
CA SER A 19 0.99 4.14 -20.82
C SER A 19 1.28 3.34 -19.55
N GLU A 20 1.25 3.99 -18.38
CA GLU A 20 1.51 3.32 -17.12
C GLU A 20 0.37 2.37 -16.72
N GLY A 21 -0.89 2.80 -16.87
CA GLY A 21 -2.04 1.94 -16.62
C GLY A 21 -2.00 0.66 -17.44
N SER A 22 -1.73 0.76 -18.74
CA SER A 22 -1.61 -0.38 -19.66
C SER A 22 -0.45 -1.30 -19.29
N LYS A 23 0.73 -0.74 -19.03
CA LYS A 23 1.92 -1.50 -18.62
C LYS A 23 1.69 -2.31 -17.34
N HIS A 24 1.10 -1.67 -16.32
CA HIS A 24 0.87 -2.33 -15.04
C HIS A 24 -0.36 -3.24 -15.05
N THR A 25 -1.35 -3.02 -15.90
CA THR A 25 -2.42 -3.98 -16.14
C THR A 25 -1.86 -5.32 -16.65
N ARG A 26 -0.94 -5.30 -17.63
CA ARG A 26 -0.25 -6.53 -18.08
C ARG A 26 0.47 -7.24 -16.95
N ARG A 27 1.18 -6.48 -16.10
CA ARG A 27 1.91 -7.06 -14.97
C ARG A 27 0.99 -7.66 -13.92
N MET A 28 -0.13 -7.01 -13.61
CA MET A 28 -1.14 -7.53 -12.69
C MET A 28 -1.78 -8.82 -13.23
N LEU A 29 -2.14 -8.86 -14.52
CA LEU A 29 -2.64 -10.07 -15.19
C LEU A 29 -1.61 -11.20 -15.16
N ALA A 30 -0.35 -10.90 -15.49
CA ALA A 30 0.74 -11.89 -15.43
C ALA A 30 0.99 -12.42 -14.01
N ALA A 31 0.69 -11.63 -12.98
CA ALA A 31 0.75 -12.02 -11.57
C ALA A 31 -0.47 -12.83 -11.10
N GLY A 32 -1.45 -13.10 -11.97
CA GLY A 32 -2.66 -13.82 -11.64
C GLY A 32 -3.78 -12.98 -11.05
N THR A 33 -3.64 -11.64 -11.05
CA THR A 33 -4.71 -10.74 -10.58
C THR A 33 -5.92 -10.83 -11.51
N ASN A 34 -7.10 -10.96 -10.92
CA ASN A 34 -8.36 -10.96 -11.65
C ASN A 34 -8.76 -9.53 -12.06
N VAL A 35 -8.07 -9.01 -13.10
CA VAL A 35 -8.44 -7.71 -13.68
C VAL A 35 -9.63 -7.92 -14.61
N VAL A 36 -10.74 -7.23 -14.35
CA VAL A 36 -12.03 -7.41 -15.05
C VAL A 36 -12.38 -6.26 -16.00
N GLY A 37 -11.58 -5.20 -16.04
CA GLY A 37 -11.78 -4.07 -16.95
C GLY A 37 -11.04 -2.81 -16.51
N GLY A 38 -11.28 -1.73 -17.23
CA GLY A 38 -10.74 -0.41 -16.91
C GLY A 38 -11.76 0.70 -17.08
N VAL A 39 -11.41 1.88 -16.55
CA VAL A 39 -12.26 3.06 -16.63
C VAL A 39 -11.53 4.16 -17.39
N ASN A 40 -12.17 4.63 -18.46
CA ASN A 40 -11.80 5.83 -19.20
C ASN A 40 -13.04 6.35 -19.93
N PRO A 41 -13.67 7.46 -19.49
CA PRO A 41 -14.90 7.99 -20.10
C PRO A 41 -14.77 8.27 -21.60
N ARG A 42 -13.55 8.67 -22.06
CA ARG A 42 -13.29 8.99 -23.47
C ARG A 42 -13.19 7.77 -24.38
N LYS A 43 -12.99 6.59 -23.81
CA LYS A 43 -12.81 5.31 -24.52
C LYS A 43 -13.82 4.24 -24.09
N ALA A 44 -14.89 4.66 -23.42
CA ALA A 44 -15.97 3.77 -23.00
C ALA A 44 -16.55 2.98 -24.19
N GLY A 45 -16.84 1.70 -23.95
CA GLY A 45 -17.33 0.78 -24.96
C GLY A 45 -16.27 0.16 -25.85
N GLN A 46 -15.01 0.56 -25.70
CA GLN A 46 -13.88 -0.12 -26.37
C GLN A 46 -13.44 -1.35 -25.56
N THR A 47 -12.74 -2.24 -26.23
CA THR A 47 -12.00 -3.36 -25.62
C THR A 47 -10.51 -3.16 -25.87
N VAL A 48 -9.69 -3.49 -24.88
CA VAL A 48 -8.23 -3.46 -24.98
C VAL A 48 -7.69 -4.87 -24.80
N ASP A 49 -6.86 -5.31 -25.74
CA ASP A 49 -6.16 -6.58 -25.65
C ASP A 49 -4.87 -6.46 -24.82
N PHE A 50 -4.73 -7.35 -23.88
CA PHE A 50 -3.55 -7.52 -23.03
C PHE A 50 -2.99 -8.94 -23.21
N ASP A 51 -2.21 -9.12 -24.30
CA ASP A 51 -1.54 -10.38 -24.62
C ASP A 51 -2.51 -11.58 -24.69
N GLY A 52 -3.67 -11.36 -25.33
CA GLY A 52 -4.75 -12.35 -25.51
C GLY A 52 -5.85 -12.29 -24.43
N THR A 53 -5.76 -11.40 -23.46
CA THR A 53 -6.84 -11.08 -22.53
C THR A 53 -7.53 -9.80 -22.93
N GLU A 54 -8.76 -9.91 -23.40
CA GLU A 54 -9.56 -8.74 -23.78
C GLU A 54 -10.28 -8.17 -22.56
N LEU A 55 -10.03 -6.89 -22.27
CA LEU A 55 -10.65 -6.18 -21.15
C LEU A 55 -11.53 -5.01 -21.62
N PRO A 56 -12.79 -4.92 -21.16
CA PRO A 56 -13.68 -3.81 -21.50
C PRO A 56 -13.24 -2.51 -20.82
N VAL A 57 -13.55 -1.38 -21.47
CA VAL A 57 -13.36 -0.03 -20.95
C VAL A 57 -14.72 0.57 -20.63
N PHE A 58 -14.95 0.91 -19.39
CA PHE A 58 -16.19 1.49 -18.88
C PHE A 58 -16.13 3.02 -18.82
N ALA A 59 -17.30 3.66 -18.80
CA ALA A 59 -17.41 5.11 -18.68
C ALA A 59 -17.13 5.58 -17.24
N SER A 60 -17.49 4.75 -16.26
CA SER A 60 -17.36 5.06 -14.83
C SER A 60 -17.02 3.84 -13.98
N VAL A 61 -16.59 4.09 -12.74
CA VAL A 61 -16.39 3.03 -11.73
C VAL A 61 -17.71 2.33 -11.43
N ALA A 62 -18.82 3.08 -11.34
CA ALA A 62 -20.13 2.52 -11.06
C ALA A 62 -20.60 1.57 -12.17
N ASP A 63 -20.40 1.93 -13.45
CA ASP A 63 -20.71 1.04 -14.59
C ASP A 63 -19.86 -0.23 -14.53
N ALA A 64 -18.56 -0.09 -14.28
CA ALA A 64 -17.67 -1.23 -14.16
C ALA A 64 -18.09 -2.18 -13.03
N MET A 65 -18.44 -1.65 -11.86
CA MET A 65 -18.95 -2.45 -10.73
C MET A 65 -20.26 -3.16 -11.05
N ALA A 66 -21.19 -2.48 -11.71
CA ALA A 66 -22.48 -3.06 -12.08
C ALA A 66 -22.34 -4.24 -13.05
N GLU A 67 -21.43 -4.13 -14.02
CA GLU A 67 -21.22 -5.14 -15.06
C GLU A 67 -20.36 -6.33 -14.57
N THR A 68 -19.32 -6.05 -13.75
CA THR A 68 -18.30 -7.04 -13.43
C THR A 68 -18.35 -7.53 -11.97
N GLY A 69 -18.97 -6.76 -11.09
CA GLY A 69 -18.90 -6.96 -9.65
C GLY A 69 -17.52 -6.61 -9.07
N ALA A 70 -16.81 -5.65 -9.68
CA ALA A 70 -15.51 -5.18 -9.19
C ALA A 70 -15.61 -4.62 -7.77
N ASP A 71 -14.62 -4.95 -6.93
CA ASP A 71 -14.51 -4.51 -5.54
C ASP A 71 -13.21 -3.75 -5.24
N VAL A 72 -12.28 -3.72 -6.21
CA VAL A 72 -11.00 -3.01 -6.13
C VAL A 72 -10.78 -2.15 -7.35
N THR A 73 -10.31 -0.91 -7.15
CA THR A 73 -9.81 -0.06 -8.25
C THR A 73 -8.35 0.32 -8.02
N VAL A 74 -7.54 0.29 -9.09
CA VAL A 74 -6.17 0.81 -9.09
C VAL A 74 -6.13 2.06 -9.98
N ILE A 75 -5.61 3.17 -9.42
CA ILE A 75 -5.69 4.50 -10.02
C ILE A 75 -4.33 4.91 -10.58
N PHE A 76 -4.24 5.05 -11.91
CA PHE A 76 -3.07 5.49 -12.68
C PHE A 76 -3.29 6.79 -13.44
N VAL A 77 -4.30 7.57 -13.10
CA VAL A 77 -4.56 8.84 -13.75
C VAL A 77 -3.51 9.90 -13.37
N PRO A 78 -3.25 10.90 -14.23
CA PRO A 78 -2.33 12.00 -13.89
C PRO A 78 -2.72 12.76 -12.61
N PRO A 79 -1.77 13.39 -11.89
CA PRO A 79 -2.01 14.02 -10.58
C PRO A 79 -3.19 14.97 -10.52
N GLN A 80 -3.37 15.81 -11.55
CA GLN A 80 -4.47 16.78 -11.62
C GLN A 80 -5.87 16.14 -11.76
N PHE A 81 -5.96 14.86 -12.10
CA PHE A 81 -7.22 14.14 -12.24
C PHE A 81 -7.45 13.12 -11.11
N THR A 82 -6.45 12.92 -10.24
CA THR A 82 -6.49 11.88 -9.20
C THR A 82 -7.61 12.13 -8.20
N LYS A 83 -7.82 13.37 -7.76
CA LYS A 83 -8.93 13.71 -6.86
C LYS A 83 -10.28 13.30 -7.44
N ALA A 84 -10.55 13.63 -8.70
CA ALA A 84 -11.81 13.27 -9.34
C ALA A 84 -11.99 11.75 -9.43
N ALA A 85 -10.91 11.01 -9.77
CA ALA A 85 -10.95 9.56 -9.86
C ALA A 85 -11.17 8.88 -8.50
N VAL A 86 -10.58 9.41 -7.42
CA VAL A 86 -10.80 8.90 -6.05
C VAL A 86 -12.22 9.21 -5.58
N VAL A 87 -12.73 10.43 -5.81
CA VAL A 87 -14.12 10.79 -5.47
C VAL A 87 -15.11 9.90 -6.20
N GLU A 88 -14.90 9.63 -7.49
CA GLU A 88 -15.71 8.69 -8.28
C GLU A 88 -15.73 7.27 -7.65
N ALA A 89 -14.56 6.78 -7.19
CA ALA A 89 -14.47 5.50 -6.50
C ALA A 89 -15.24 5.49 -5.17
N ILE A 90 -15.16 6.59 -4.40
CA ILE A 90 -15.90 6.76 -3.13
C ILE A 90 -17.41 6.80 -3.40
N ASP A 91 -17.86 7.55 -4.42
CA ASP A 91 -19.27 7.66 -4.79
C ASP A 91 -19.86 6.31 -5.19
N ALA A 92 -19.08 5.50 -5.92
CA ALA A 92 -19.44 4.14 -6.27
C ALA A 92 -19.39 3.17 -5.07
N ALA A 93 -18.84 3.59 -3.94
CA ALA A 93 -18.62 2.77 -2.75
C ALA A 93 -17.81 1.49 -3.02
N ILE A 94 -16.79 1.59 -3.89
CA ILE A 94 -15.89 0.46 -4.14
C ILE A 94 -15.09 0.15 -2.87
N GLY A 95 -14.88 -1.14 -2.56
CA GLY A 95 -14.30 -1.55 -1.28
C GLY A 95 -12.86 -1.07 -1.07
N LEU A 96 -12.03 -1.11 -2.12
CA LEU A 96 -10.62 -0.71 -2.07
C LEU A 96 -10.24 0.16 -3.27
N ALA A 97 -9.65 1.33 -3.00
CA ALA A 97 -9.05 2.22 -3.99
C ALA A 97 -7.54 2.34 -3.74
N VAL A 98 -6.73 1.87 -4.68
CA VAL A 98 -5.26 1.92 -4.62
C VAL A 98 -4.76 3.04 -5.51
N VAL A 99 -4.23 4.11 -4.91
CA VAL A 99 -3.82 5.34 -5.59
C VAL A 99 -2.31 5.33 -5.80
N ILE A 100 -1.89 4.94 -7.00
CA ILE A 100 -0.46 4.83 -7.35
C ILE A 100 0.17 6.19 -7.60
N THR A 101 -0.59 7.12 -8.12
CA THR A 101 -0.13 8.43 -8.61
C THR A 101 0.69 9.19 -7.59
N GLU A 102 1.89 9.59 -7.99
CA GLU A 102 2.77 10.50 -7.30
C GLU A 102 2.48 11.96 -7.73
N GLY A 103 2.77 12.93 -6.83
CA GLY A 103 2.61 14.35 -7.12
C GLY A 103 1.18 14.87 -7.03
N VAL A 104 0.29 14.14 -6.38
CA VAL A 104 -1.06 14.63 -6.08
C VAL A 104 -0.95 15.82 -5.11
N PRO A 105 -1.58 16.97 -5.40
CA PRO A 105 -1.56 18.10 -4.49
C PRO A 105 -2.09 17.73 -3.10
N VAL A 106 -1.38 18.11 -2.03
CA VAL A 106 -1.77 17.79 -0.64
C VAL A 106 -3.20 18.23 -0.33
N HIS A 107 -3.61 19.41 -0.84
CA HIS A 107 -4.98 19.90 -0.68
C HIS A 107 -6.02 18.97 -1.33
N ASP A 108 -5.71 18.36 -2.47
CA ASP A 108 -6.61 17.42 -3.14
C ASP A 108 -6.71 16.12 -2.37
N THR A 109 -5.59 15.63 -1.84
CA THR A 109 -5.57 14.45 -0.95
C THR A 109 -6.38 14.70 0.31
N ALA A 110 -6.20 15.85 0.98
CA ALA A 110 -6.98 16.24 2.15
C ALA A 110 -8.49 16.30 1.82
N SER A 111 -8.83 16.83 0.64
CA SER A 111 -10.22 16.97 0.20
C SER A 111 -10.90 15.61 -0.01
N PHE A 112 -10.28 14.70 -0.77
CA PHE A 112 -10.92 13.40 -1.01
C PHE A 112 -10.91 12.50 0.23
N TRP A 113 -9.90 12.63 1.11
CA TRP A 113 -9.89 11.94 2.39
C TRP A 113 -11.03 12.41 3.28
N ALA A 114 -11.19 13.73 3.47
CA ALA A 114 -12.30 14.29 4.23
C ALA A 114 -13.67 13.91 3.64
N TYR A 115 -13.76 13.85 2.31
CA TYR A 115 -14.96 13.39 1.63
C TYR A 115 -15.26 11.92 1.95
N ASN A 116 -14.28 11.04 1.92
CA ASN A 116 -14.44 9.64 2.28
C ASN A 116 -14.93 9.47 3.73
N VAL A 117 -14.37 10.24 4.67
CA VAL A 117 -14.83 10.26 6.07
C VAL A 117 -16.31 10.70 6.15
N ALA A 118 -16.68 11.75 5.44
CA ALA A 118 -18.07 12.23 5.39
C ALA A 118 -19.05 11.20 4.78
N GLN A 119 -18.57 10.33 3.88
CA GLN A 119 -19.33 9.22 3.30
C GLN A 119 -19.30 7.93 4.16
N GLY A 120 -18.75 7.99 5.38
CA GLY A 120 -18.70 6.86 6.31
C GLY A 120 -17.57 5.86 6.02
N GLU A 121 -16.51 6.29 5.37
CA GLU A 121 -15.29 5.50 5.08
C GLU A 121 -15.56 4.15 4.40
N ARG A 122 -16.56 4.12 3.50
CA ARG A 122 -16.95 2.89 2.79
C ARG A 122 -15.91 2.39 1.81
N THR A 123 -15.01 3.27 1.37
CA THR A 123 -13.89 2.94 0.48
C THR A 123 -12.59 3.04 1.26
N ARG A 124 -11.85 1.94 1.38
CA ARG A 124 -10.48 1.99 1.87
C ARG A 124 -9.58 2.58 0.80
N ILE A 125 -8.80 3.60 1.17
CA ILE A 125 -7.87 4.26 0.26
C ILE A 125 -6.44 3.88 0.66
N VAL A 126 -5.66 3.27 -0.23
CA VAL A 126 -4.23 3.01 -0.07
C VAL A 126 -3.46 3.99 -0.97
N GLY A 127 -2.52 4.74 -0.42
CA GLY A 127 -1.85 5.84 -1.08
C GLY A 127 -2.47 7.22 -0.76
N PRO A 128 -2.18 8.26 -1.56
CA PRO A 128 -1.45 8.27 -2.84
C PRO A 128 0.06 8.02 -2.72
N ASN A 129 0.76 8.06 -3.87
CA ASN A 129 2.20 7.87 -3.95
C ASN A 129 2.65 6.56 -3.31
N CYS A 130 2.04 5.46 -3.72
CA CYS A 130 2.26 4.14 -3.14
C CYS A 130 2.54 3.08 -4.23
N PRO A 131 3.23 1.99 -3.89
CA PRO A 131 3.43 0.88 -4.82
C PRO A 131 2.20 -0.04 -4.93
N GLY A 132 1.21 0.14 -4.06
CA GLY A 132 0.01 -0.67 -4.00
C GLY A 132 0.03 -1.74 -2.91
N ILE A 133 -0.75 -2.78 -3.13
CA ILE A 133 -0.92 -3.90 -2.22
C ILE A 133 -0.75 -5.22 -3.00
N ALA A 134 -0.04 -6.17 -2.42
CA ALA A 134 0.13 -7.50 -2.98
C ALA A 134 -0.11 -8.58 -1.91
N SER A 135 -0.89 -9.58 -2.26
CA SER A 135 -1.04 -10.83 -1.53
C SER A 135 -0.37 -11.92 -2.38
N PRO A 136 0.91 -12.27 -2.09
CA PRO A 136 1.70 -13.13 -2.96
C PRO A 136 1.03 -14.49 -3.21
N GLY A 137 0.98 -14.89 -4.48
CA GLY A 137 0.29 -16.10 -4.90
C GLY A 137 -1.23 -16.00 -5.01
N ALA A 138 -1.82 -14.82 -4.69
CA ALA A 138 -3.27 -14.59 -4.74
C ALA A 138 -3.64 -13.41 -5.64
N SER A 139 -3.14 -12.21 -5.39
CA SER A 139 -3.49 -11.01 -6.15
C SER A 139 -2.46 -9.90 -5.95
N ASN A 140 -2.38 -8.99 -6.92
CA ASN A 140 -1.53 -7.81 -6.87
C ASN A 140 -2.30 -6.61 -7.46
N ALA A 141 -2.53 -5.59 -6.66
CA ALA A 141 -3.20 -4.36 -7.07
C ALA A 141 -2.21 -3.19 -6.96
N GLY A 142 -1.48 -2.94 -8.04
CA GLY A 142 -0.49 -1.88 -8.10
C GLY A 142 0.71 -2.18 -8.98
N ILE A 143 1.88 -1.73 -8.53
CA ILE A 143 3.15 -1.81 -9.28
C ILE A 143 4.19 -2.71 -8.62
N ILE A 144 3.83 -3.36 -7.50
CA ILE A 144 4.71 -4.29 -6.78
C ILE A 144 5.12 -5.43 -7.72
N PRO A 145 6.43 -5.73 -7.88
CA PRO A 145 6.86 -6.89 -8.66
C PRO A 145 6.40 -8.19 -7.99
N ALA A 146 5.67 -9.03 -8.72
CA ALA A 146 5.07 -10.24 -8.16
C ALA A 146 6.06 -11.42 -8.03
N ASP A 147 7.18 -11.36 -8.75
CA ASP A 147 8.18 -12.42 -8.88
C ASP A 147 9.30 -12.36 -7.83
N ILE A 148 9.30 -11.34 -6.96
CA ILE A 148 10.36 -11.14 -5.96
C ILE A 148 10.12 -11.86 -4.64
N THR A 149 8.92 -12.39 -4.40
CA THR A 149 8.60 -13.11 -3.17
C THR A 149 7.49 -14.13 -3.38
N GLY A 150 7.30 -15.02 -2.42
CA GLY A 150 6.24 -16.03 -2.39
C GLY A 150 5.22 -15.80 -1.29
N SER A 151 4.22 -16.66 -1.26
CA SER A 151 3.23 -16.73 -0.17
C SER A 151 3.89 -17.16 1.12
N GLY A 152 3.47 -16.57 2.24
CA GLY A 152 3.97 -16.88 3.57
C GLY A 152 3.08 -16.26 4.64
N ARG A 153 3.63 -16.07 5.82
CA ARG A 153 2.86 -15.63 6.99
C ARG A 153 3.37 -14.33 7.63
N ILE A 154 4.17 -13.55 6.89
CA ILE A 154 4.64 -12.24 7.31
C ILE A 154 3.74 -11.17 6.71
N GLY A 155 3.19 -10.26 7.53
CA GLY A 155 2.59 -9.02 7.07
C GLY A 155 3.65 -7.94 6.86
N LEU A 156 3.56 -7.15 5.80
CA LEU A 156 4.45 -6.02 5.55
C LEU A 156 3.66 -4.74 5.34
N VAL A 157 3.95 -3.72 6.14
CA VAL A 157 3.46 -2.36 5.92
C VAL A 157 4.62 -1.39 5.76
N SER A 158 4.60 -0.57 4.72
CA SER A 158 5.73 0.30 4.38
C SER A 158 5.30 1.63 3.76
N LYS A 159 5.96 2.71 4.14
CA LYS A 159 5.86 4.01 3.46
C LYS A 159 6.66 4.06 2.15
N SER A 160 7.68 3.23 2.02
CA SER A 160 8.62 3.26 0.88
C SER A 160 8.38 2.13 -0.10
N GLY A 161 8.18 2.45 -1.38
CA GLY A 161 8.10 1.45 -2.44
C GLY A 161 9.38 0.63 -2.59
N THR A 162 10.53 1.29 -2.65
CA THR A 162 11.83 0.64 -2.80
C THR A 162 12.15 -0.30 -1.64
N LEU A 163 11.92 0.15 -0.40
CA LEU A 163 12.17 -0.67 0.79
C LEU A 163 11.16 -1.82 0.92
N THR A 164 9.93 -1.64 0.43
CA THR A 164 8.98 -2.73 0.29
C THR A 164 9.57 -3.84 -0.58
N TYR A 165 10.07 -3.51 -1.78
CA TYR A 165 10.65 -4.50 -2.69
C TYR A 165 11.91 -5.15 -2.12
N GLN A 166 12.78 -4.37 -1.48
CA GLN A 166 13.96 -4.91 -0.85
C GLN A 166 13.62 -5.91 0.27
N MET A 167 12.67 -5.57 1.13
CA MET A 167 12.24 -6.47 2.22
C MET A 167 11.56 -7.73 1.69
N MET A 168 10.74 -7.60 0.65
CA MET A 168 10.15 -8.75 -0.02
C MET A 168 11.22 -9.69 -0.60
N TYR A 169 12.27 -9.14 -1.19
CA TYR A 169 13.38 -9.94 -1.71
C TYR A 169 14.22 -10.58 -0.60
N GLU A 170 14.53 -9.82 0.46
CA GLU A 170 15.30 -10.32 1.60
C GLU A 170 14.60 -11.51 2.29
N LEU A 171 13.28 -11.49 2.41
CA LEU A 171 12.48 -12.52 3.09
C LEU A 171 11.72 -13.45 2.13
N ARG A 172 12.15 -13.53 0.85
CA ARG A 172 11.43 -14.29 -0.20
C ARG A 172 11.32 -15.78 0.06
N ASP A 173 12.20 -16.35 0.83
CA ASP A 173 12.19 -17.76 1.23
C ASP A 173 11.19 -18.09 2.34
N ILE A 174 10.79 -17.10 3.14
CA ILE A 174 9.74 -17.24 4.16
C ILE A 174 8.39 -16.82 3.56
N GLY A 175 8.38 -15.73 2.78
CA GLY A 175 7.20 -15.22 2.10
C GLY A 175 6.29 -14.36 2.97
N PHE A 176 5.24 -13.82 2.34
CA PHE A 176 4.34 -12.84 2.93
C PHE A 176 2.87 -13.24 2.78
N SER A 177 2.05 -12.90 3.79
CA SER A 177 0.60 -12.97 3.70
C SER A 177 0.05 -11.80 2.87
N THR A 178 0.48 -10.59 3.18
CA THR A 178 0.16 -9.38 2.42
C THR A 178 1.28 -8.34 2.59
N CYS A 179 1.60 -7.64 1.51
CA CYS A 179 2.49 -6.48 1.49
C CYS A 179 1.70 -5.24 1.13
N VAL A 180 1.69 -4.24 2.02
CA VAL A 180 0.96 -2.98 1.85
C VAL A 180 1.95 -1.83 1.78
N GLY A 181 2.06 -1.18 0.62
CA GLY A 181 2.73 0.11 0.51
C GLY A 181 1.72 1.22 0.75
N ILE A 182 1.81 1.91 1.89
CA ILE A 182 0.82 2.92 2.28
C ILE A 182 1.06 4.30 1.65
N GLY A 183 2.24 4.53 1.07
CA GLY A 183 2.61 5.79 0.42
C GLY A 183 3.45 6.72 1.28
N GLY A 184 4.20 7.61 0.59
CA GLY A 184 5.14 8.56 1.19
C GLY A 184 4.64 10.00 1.24
N ASP A 185 3.38 10.27 0.91
CA ASP A 185 2.81 11.62 0.95
C ASP A 185 2.46 12.03 2.38
N PRO A 186 2.41 13.35 2.67
CA PRO A 186 2.06 13.85 4.01
C PRO A 186 0.67 13.42 4.49
N ILE A 187 -0.27 13.25 3.57
CA ILE A 187 -1.62 12.74 3.84
C ILE A 187 -1.82 11.49 3.00
N ILE A 188 -2.17 10.39 3.65
CA ILE A 188 -2.44 9.09 3.05
C ILE A 188 -3.74 8.51 3.60
N GLY A 189 -4.43 7.70 2.80
CA GLY A 189 -5.73 7.14 3.18
C GLY A 189 -5.65 5.97 4.16
N THR A 190 -4.54 5.23 4.16
CA THR A 190 -4.29 4.09 5.05
C THR A 190 -2.98 4.32 5.80
N THR A 191 -2.99 4.15 7.12
CA THR A 191 -1.84 4.38 8.00
C THR A 191 -1.17 3.07 8.43
N HIS A 192 -0.03 3.16 9.13
CA HIS A 192 0.56 2.00 9.80
C HIS A 192 -0.43 1.35 10.78
N ILE A 193 -1.19 2.16 11.52
CA ILE A 193 -2.15 1.66 12.52
C ILE A 193 -3.24 0.82 11.86
N ASP A 194 -3.78 1.27 10.72
CA ASP A 194 -4.79 0.51 9.97
C ASP A 194 -4.27 -0.86 9.53
N ALA A 195 -3.05 -0.89 9.00
CA ALA A 195 -2.43 -2.14 8.56
C ALA A 195 -2.08 -3.06 9.74
N LEU A 196 -1.55 -2.52 10.84
CA LEU A 196 -1.26 -3.27 12.06
C LEU A 196 -2.51 -3.91 12.64
N ALA A 197 -3.62 -3.17 12.71
CA ALA A 197 -4.91 -3.69 13.17
C ALA A 197 -5.42 -4.83 12.28
N ALA A 198 -5.30 -4.67 10.95
CA ALA A 198 -5.72 -5.69 10.01
C ALA A 198 -4.85 -6.95 10.09
N PHE A 199 -3.52 -6.81 10.21
CA PHE A 199 -2.61 -7.94 10.38
C PHE A 199 -2.80 -8.66 11.73
N GLU A 200 -3.08 -7.92 12.81
CA GLU A 200 -3.38 -8.54 14.11
C GLU A 200 -4.63 -9.43 14.02
N ALA A 201 -5.64 -9.00 13.28
CA ALA A 201 -6.88 -9.75 13.10
C ALA A 201 -6.76 -10.89 12.07
N ASP A 202 -5.73 -10.90 11.24
CA ASP A 202 -5.57 -11.91 10.17
C ASP A 202 -4.95 -13.21 10.71
N PRO A 203 -5.65 -14.35 10.66
CA PRO A 203 -5.12 -15.63 11.13
C PRO A 203 -3.99 -16.21 10.26
N GLU A 204 -3.77 -15.68 9.06
CA GLU A 204 -2.69 -16.09 8.17
C GLU A 204 -1.42 -15.23 8.33
N THR A 205 -1.43 -14.22 9.19
CA THR A 205 -0.27 -13.41 9.53
C THR A 205 0.23 -13.78 10.93
N ASP A 206 1.48 -14.24 11.04
CA ASP A 206 2.10 -14.64 12.32
C ASP A 206 3.01 -13.55 12.88
N ALA A 207 3.63 -12.73 12.02
CA ALA A 207 4.53 -11.65 12.40
C ALA A 207 4.42 -10.49 11.39
N ILE A 208 4.86 -9.30 11.80
CA ILE A 208 4.69 -8.08 11.01
C ILE A 208 6.04 -7.37 10.84
N VAL A 209 6.36 -6.96 9.61
CA VAL A 209 7.42 -5.99 9.33
C VAL A 209 6.79 -4.63 9.11
N MET A 210 7.26 -3.63 9.84
CA MET A 210 6.83 -2.24 9.72
C MET A 210 8.01 -1.38 9.26
N ILE A 211 7.87 -0.73 8.10
CA ILE A 211 8.87 0.18 7.54
C ILE A 211 8.34 1.60 7.60
N GLY A 212 9.02 2.43 8.38
CA GLY A 212 8.78 3.85 8.51
C GLY A 212 9.93 4.69 7.94
N GLU A 213 9.81 5.99 8.11
CA GLU A 213 10.80 6.96 7.67
C GLU A 213 10.84 8.17 8.62
N ILE A 214 11.86 9.00 8.48
CA ILE A 214 11.95 10.28 9.19
C ILE A 214 10.77 11.20 8.85
N GLY A 215 10.47 12.11 9.76
CA GLY A 215 9.39 13.09 9.63
C GLY A 215 8.06 12.65 10.23
N GLY A 216 7.28 13.63 10.70
CA GLY A 216 6.02 13.38 11.39
C GLY A 216 6.15 12.51 12.65
N ASP A 217 5.04 11.98 13.12
CA ASP A 217 4.91 11.18 14.36
C ASP A 217 4.20 9.83 14.13
N ALA A 218 4.04 9.41 12.89
CA ALA A 218 3.23 8.25 12.54
C ALA A 218 3.75 6.94 13.17
N GLU A 219 5.06 6.79 13.26
CA GLU A 219 5.70 5.60 13.81
C GLU A 219 5.65 5.58 15.36
N GLU A 220 5.73 6.75 16.00
CA GLU A 220 5.51 6.89 17.44
C GLU A 220 4.07 6.52 17.83
N ARG A 221 3.08 7.01 17.07
CA ARG A 221 1.68 6.62 17.25
C ARG A 221 1.45 5.13 16.98
N ALA A 222 2.15 4.59 15.99
CA ALA A 222 2.11 3.15 15.73
C ALA A 222 2.69 2.34 16.90
N ALA A 223 3.76 2.82 17.55
CA ALA A 223 4.34 2.19 18.73
C ALA A 223 3.33 2.13 19.89
N GLU A 224 2.62 3.22 20.16
CA GLU A 224 1.55 3.26 21.16
C GLU A 224 0.43 2.25 20.84
N PHE A 225 0.03 2.19 19.56
CA PHE A 225 -0.98 1.24 19.09
C PHE A 225 -0.52 -0.20 19.27
N ILE A 226 0.73 -0.52 18.90
CA ILE A 226 1.34 -1.86 19.06
C ILE A 226 1.27 -2.27 20.52
N LYS A 227 1.71 -1.40 21.44
CA LYS A 227 1.70 -1.67 22.88
C LYS A 227 0.30 -2.06 23.41
N ALA A 228 -0.73 -1.42 22.89
CA ALA A 228 -2.09 -1.58 23.40
C ALA A 228 -2.89 -2.70 22.71
N ASN A 229 -2.58 -3.02 21.43
CA ASN A 229 -3.49 -3.77 20.59
C ASN A 229 -2.85 -4.90 19.77
N VAL A 230 -1.52 -5.00 19.71
CA VAL A 230 -0.85 -6.01 18.87
C VAL A 230 -0.15 -7.04 19.73
N THR A 231 -0.52 -8.30 19.56
CA THR A 231 0.07 -9.45 20.27
C THR A 231 1.11 -10.18 19.40
N LYS A 232 1.02 -10.03 18.09
CA LYS A 232 1.95 -10.63 17.13
C LYS A 232 3.31 -9.93 17.18
N PRO A 233 4.42 -10.66 16.97
CA PRO A 233 5.74 -10.04 16.89
C PRO A 233 5.82 -9.00 15.77
N VAL A 234 6.41 -7.84 16.09
CA VAL A 234 6.67 -6.77 15.13
C VAL A 234 8.15 -6.50 15.05
N VAL A 235 8.68 -6.38 13.82
CA VAL A 235 10.05 -5.91 13.55
C VAL A 235 9.96 -4.61 12.77
N GLY A 236 10.72 -3.59 13.20
CA GLY A 236 10.73 -2.27 12.59
C GLY A 236 11.99 -1.97 11.79
N TYR A 237 11.85 -1.12 10.79
CA TYR A 237 12.95 -0.40 10.14
C TYR A 237 12.53 1.05 9.93
N ILE A 238 13.41 1.99 10.26
CA ILE A 238 13.18 3.41 10.01
C ILE A 238 14.22 3.90 9.01
N ALA A 239 13.76 4.38 7.86
CA ALA A 239 14.64 4.98 6.86
C ALA A 239 15.07 6.40 7.29
N GLY A 240 16.33 6.75 7.00
CA GLY A 240 16.82 8.12 7.16
C GLY A 240 17.75 8.39 8.32
N PHE A 241 18.40 7.38 8.93
CA PHE A 241 19.39 7.57 9.98
C PHE A 241 20.54 8.53 9.63
N THR A 242 20.86 8.66 8.35
CA THR A 242 21.93 9.55 7.86
C THR A 242 21.39 10.85 7.26
N ALA A 243 20.08 11.11 7.38
CA ALA A 243 19.45 12.26 6.76
C ALA A 243 19.85 13.57 7.50
N PRO A 244 20.30 14.60 6.77
CA PRO A 244 20.59 15.89 7.39
C PRO A 244 19.28 16.60 7.79
N PRO A 245 19.29 17.32 8.94
CA PRO A 245 18.14 18.11 9.37
C PRO A 245 17.71 19.15 8.32
N GLY A 246 16.41 19.38 8.19
CA GLY A 246 15.83 20.40 7.31
C GLY A 246 15.87 20.07 5.81
N LYS A 247 16.30 18.88 5.41
CA LYS A 247 16.30 18.42 4.02
C LYS A 247 15.24 17.34 3.81
N THR A 248 14.41 17.52 2.78
CA THR A 248 13.46 16.50 2.34
C THR A 248 14.19 15.32 1.67
N MET A 249 13.89 14.09 2.09
CA MET A 249 14.59 12.89 1.67
C MET A 249 13.66 11.96 0.86
N GLY A 250 13.49 12.28 -0.42
CA GLY A 250 12.69 11.47 -1.35
C GLY A 250 11.18 11.75 -1.28
N HIS A 251 10.57 11.56 -0.14
CA HIS A 251 9.16 11.82 0.09
C HIS A 251 8.92 13.21 0.70
N ALA A 252 7.82 13.86 0.34
CA ALA A 252 7.50 15.21 0.84
C ALA A 252 7.37 15.27 2.37
N GLY A 253 6.92 14.19 3.01
CA GLY A 253 6.81 14.06 4.47
C GLY A 253 8.11 13.64 5.16
N ALA A 254 9.12 13.19 4.42
CA ALA A 254 10.39 12.68 4.95
C ALA A 254 11.37 13.83 5.22
N ILE A 255 11.07 14.65 6.22
CA ILE A 255 11.88 15.81 6.63
C ILE A 255 11.96 15.89 8.16
N ILE A 256 13.17 16.07 8.70
CA ILE A 256 13.38 16.29 10.13
C ILE A 256 13.16 17.78 10.42
N SER A 257 12.20 18.10 11.28
CA SER A 257 11.90 19.44 11.74
C SER A 257 12.29 19.60 13.21
N GLY A 258 13.38 20.27 13.48
CA GLY A 258 13.91 20.41 14.84
C GLY A 258 14.43 19.09 15.41
N SER A 259 14.00 18.73 16.63
CA SER A 259 14.33 17.46 17.29
C SER A 259 13.28 16.36 17.11
N ALA A 260 12.17 16.65 16.47
CA ALA A 260 11.09 15.71 16.27
C ALA A 260 11.22 14.97 14.91
N GLY A 261 10.72 13.73 14.87
CA GLY A 261 10.66 12.94 13.64
C GLY A 261 12.01 12.42 13.16
N THR A 262 13.03 12.31 14.03
CA THR A 262 14.31 11.68 13.70
C THR A 262 14.18 10.15 13.68
N ALA A 263 15.05 9.47 12.94
CA ALA A 263 15.07 8.01 12.92
C ALA A 263 15.34 7.42 14.30
N GLU A 264 16.23 8.03 15.06
CA GLU A 264 16.59 7.61 16.42
C GLU A 264 15.40 7.72 17.39
N ALA A 265 14.64 8.82 17.33
CA ALA A 265 13.49 9.02 18.20
C ALA A 265 12.39 7.97 17.91
N LYS A 266 12.15 7.68 16.62
CA LYS A 266 11.19 6.66 16.17
C LYS A 266 11.65 5.25 16.55
N GLN A 267 12.92 4.94 16.36
CA GLN A 267 13.50 3.68 16.82
C GLN A 267 13.31 3.51 18.33
N ALA A 268 13.67 4.52 19.13
CA ALA A 268 13.53 4.47 20.58
C ALA A 268 12.08 4.26 21.01
N ALA A 269 11.12 4.89 20.35
CA ALA A 269 9.69 4.72 20.64
C ALA A 269 9.22 3.28 20.35
N LEU A 270 9.64 2.69 19.24
CA LEU A 270 9.32 1.30 18.89
C LEU A 270 9.98 0.30 19.84
N GLU A 271 11.26 0.49 20.15
CA GLU A 271 12.00 -0.39 21.08
C GLU A 271 11.42 -0.34 22.49
N ALA A 272 10.94 0.80 22.95
CA ALA A 272 10.29 0.97 24.25
C ALA A 272 9.02 0.14 24.44
N VAL A 273 8.41 -0.32 23.33
CA VAL A 273 7.21 -1.18 23.35
C VAL A 273 7.51 -2.62 22.93
N GLY A 274 8.80 -2.99 22.83
CA GLY A 274 9.23 -4.37 22.57
C GLY A 274 9.41 -4.70 21.08
N VAL A 275 9.27 -3.73 20.18
CA VAL A 275 9.57 -3.92 18.75
C VAL A 275 11.08 -3.97 18.56
N LYS A 276 11.57 -5.00 17.87
CA LYS A 276 12.98 -5.05 17.46
C LYS A 276 13.17 -4.19 16.21
N VAL A 277 14.13 -3.27 16.21
CA VAL A 277 14.39 -2.36 15.09
C VAL A 277 15.75 -2.64 14.49
N GLY A 278 15.78 -3.00 13.19
CA GLY A 278 17.01 -3.15 12.44
C GLY A 278 17.57 -1.80 11.96
N LYS A 279 18.89 -1.66 11.92
CA LYS A 279 19.56 -0.45 11.39
C LYS A 279 19.72 -0.47 9.88
N THR A 280 19.51 -1.62 9.28
CA THR A 280 19.51 -1.85 7.82
C THR A 280 18.38 -2.77 7.44
N PRO A 281 17.93 -2.77 6.18
CA PRO A 281 16.92 -3.74 5.70
C PRO A 281 17.37 -5.19 5.93
N THR A 282 18.63 -5.52 5.69
CA THR A 282 19.19 -6.87 5.90
C THR A 282 19.17 -7.28 7.38
N GLU A 283 19.49 -6.36 8.30
CA GLU A 283 19.40 -6.63 9.73
C GLU A 283 17.94 -6.83 10.16
N THR A 284 17.00 -6.03 9.64
CA THR A 284 15.57 -6.19 9.87
C THR A 284 15.08 -7.56 9.40
N ALA A 285 15.49 -7.99 8.22
CA ALA A 285 15.19 -9.33 7.70
C ALA A 285 15.76 -10.43 8.58
N LYS A 286 16.99 -10.26 9.10
CA LYS A 286 17.58 -11.21 10.04
C LYS A 286 16.78 -11.32 11.33
N LEU A 287 16.40 -10.21 11.93
CA LEU A 287 15.55 -10.19 13.14
C LEU A 287 14.21 -10.90 12.91
N MET A 288 13.60 -10.69 11.75
CA MET A 288 12.34 -11.37 11.38
C MET A 288 12.55 -12.89 11.21
N ARG A 289 13.66 -13.33 10.60
CA ARG A 289 14.01 -14.76 10.49
C ARG A 289 14.16 -15.44 11.83
N GLU A 290 14.81 -14.77 12.78
CA GLU A 290 14.98 -15.28 14.14
C GLU A 290 13.62 -15.48 14.83
N ILE A 291 12.67 -14.58 14.63
CA ILE A 291 11.31 -14.70 15.16
C ILE A 291 10.59 -15.88 14.50
N MET A 292 10.59 -15.94 13.18
CA MET A 292 9.86 -16.98 12.44
C MET A 292 10.44 -18.40 12.64
N SER A 293 11.73 -18.52 12.99
CA SER A 293 12.37 -19.80 13.28
C SER A 293 12.19 -20.30 14.72
N GLY A 294 11.81 -19.42 15.65
CA GLY A 294 11.57 -19.75 17.05
C GLY A 294 10.10 -20.00 17.41
N SER A 295 9.23 -19.96 16.40
CA SER A 295 7.77 -20.15 16.55
C SER A 295 7.34 -21.59 16.34
#